data_e7ac29054a4cb0c099aacb0ee28efc43
#
_entry.id   e7ac29054a4cb0c099aacb0ee28efc43
#
_cell.length_a   1.000
_cell.length_b   1.000
_cell.length_c   1.000
_cell.angle_alpha   90.00
_cell.angle_beta   90.00
_cell.angle_gamma   90.00
#
_symmetry.space_group_name_H-M   'P 1'
#
loop_
_entity.id
_entity.type
_entity.pdbx_description
1 polymer ?
#
loop_
_entity_poly.entity_id
_entity_poly.type
_entity_poly.pdbx_seq_one_letter_code
_entity_poly.pdbx_strand_id
1 'polypeptide(L)'
;THELISSPRTEQARAFVTKIWNASRFVLGNLEGFTPGEPVAATPADAWILSRLAGLSERVTQGISEYKFGEVASDLHAFFWNEFCDWYIEFSKASLREGADPVARLQTQRNLVFVLDSALRLLHPAMPFVTEALWEQLPHAEGENAEALMVATWPEPETLARFKNAEAERAIELVCGVVSAVRSTRARYGISPKQELAITVKAPAEVVSTINEQQELIVSLEGLVDFEAERARLSKEREKLEKDVAKLDKKLSNPGYLVKAKPEIVEKDKAKHAEFAAKLELVAQQIAEL
;
A
#
# COMPACT_ATOMS: atom_id res chain seq x y z
N THR A 1 -18.10 34.18 -22.20
CA THR A 1 -17.82 33.02 -21.38
C THR A 1 -18.00 31.76 -22.23
N HIS A 2 -16.90 31.23 -22.78
CA HIS A 2 -16.94 29.94 -23.45
C HIS A 2 -17.03 28.86 -22.36
N GLU A 3 -18.19 28.25 -22.17
CA GLU A 3 -18.32 26.99 -21.48
C GLU A 3 -17.53 25.94 -22.29
N LEU A 4 -16.39 25.50 -21.76
CA LEU A 4 -15.69 24.35 -22.27
C LEU A 4 -16.58 23.12 -22.02
N ILE A 5 -17.24 22.65 -23.09
CA ILE A 5 -18.00 21.39 -23.03
C ILE A 5 -16.97 20.26 -22.85
N SER A 6 -16.75 19.87 -21.61
CA SER A 6 -15.93 18.73 -21.28
C SER A 6 -16.71 17.45 -21.61
N SER A 7 -16.20 16.62 -22.52
CA SER A 7 -16.79 15.31 -22.75
C SER A 7 -16.34 14.33 -21.65
N PRO A 8 -17.14 13.30 -21.31
CA PRO A 8 -16.74 12.28 -20.34
C PRO A 8 -15.40 11.62 -20.68
N ARG A 9 -15.07 11.46 -21.95
CA ARG A 9 -13.78 10.93 -22.42
C ARG A 9 -12.62 11.86 -22.10
N THR A 10 -12.81 13.17 -22.24
CA THR A 10 -11.79 14.17 -21.92
C THR A 10 -11.52 14.21 -20.41
N GLU A 11 -12.55 14.05 -19.59
CA GLU A 11 -12.41 13.97 -18.13
C GLU A 11 -11.68 12.71 -17.70
N GLN A 12 -11.98 11.56 -18.31
CA GLN A 12 -11.24 10.30 -18.08
C GLN A 12 -9.76 10.43 -18.44
N ALA A 13 -9.45 11.02 -19.62
CA ALA A 13 -8.06 11.25 -20.01
C ALA A 13 -7.34 12.18 -19.04
N ARG A 14 -7.98 13.25 -18.59
CA ARG A 14 -7.43 14.16 -17.58
C ARG A 14 -7.20 13.46 -16.23
N ALA A 15 -8.14 12.63 -15.81
CA ALA A 15 -8.00 11.85 -14.58
C ALA A 15 -6.80 10.89 -14.68
N PHE A 16 -6.58 10.28 -15.84
CA PHE A 16 -5.43 9.39 -16.06
C PHE A 16 -4.10 10.15 -16.01
N VAL A 17 -3.99 11.31 -16.68
CA VAL A 17 -2.81 12.18 -16.55
C VAL A 17 -2.52 12.53 -15.08
N THR A 18 -3.56 12.92 -14.35
CA THR A 18 -3.44 13.25 -12.92
C THR A 18 -2.98 12.05 -12.10
N LYS A 19 -3.46 10.84 -12.42
CA LYS A 19 -3.06 9.60 -11.75
C LYS A 19 -1.57 9.30 -12.01
N ILE A 20 -1.11 9.41 -13.26
CA ILE A 20 0.30 9.23 -13.64
C ILE A 20 1.17 10.21 -12.88
N TRP A 21 0.80 11.49 -12.87
CA TRP A 21 1.54 12.54 -12.16
C TRP A 21 1.68 12.26 -10.67
N ASN A 22 0.58 11.90 -10.01
CA ASN A 22 0.58 11.62 -8.58
C ASN A 22 1.39 10.37 -8.22
N ALA A 23 1.31 9.31 -9.04
CA ALA A 23 2.11 8.11 -8.87
C ALA A 23 3.62 8.39 -9.00
N SER A 24 4.01 9.17 -10.01
CA SER A 24 5.40 9.59 -10.20
C SER A 24 5.90 10.44 -9.03
N ARG A 25 5.08 11.37 -8.53
CA ARG A 25 5.43 12.15 -7.31
C ARG A 25 5.59 11.27 -6.08
N PHE A 26 4.77 10.24 -5.93
CA PHE A 26 4.93 9.27 -4.84
C PHE A 26 6.28 8.55 -4.95
N VAL A 27 6.63 8.04 -6.13
CA VAL A 27 7.92 7.37 -6.35
C VAL A 27 9.07 8.32 -6.04
N LEU A 28 9.11 9.50 -6.68
CA LEU A 28 10.16 10.51 -6.49
C LEU A 28 10.30 10.95 -5.03
N GLY A 29 9.19 11.12 -4.31
CA GLY A 29 9.19 11.50 -2.90
C GLY A 29 9.71 10.43 -1.95
N ASN A 30 9.87 9.19 -2.41
CA ASN A 30 10.37 8.07 -1.61
C ASN A 30 11.80 7.63 -1.99
N LEU A 31 12.54 8.43 -2.75
CA LEU A 31 13.89 8.09 -3.23
C LEU A 31 15.03 8.56 -2.31
N GLU A 32 14.76 8.94 -1.08
CA GLU A 32 15.82 9.25 -0.12
C GLU A 32 16.75 8.04 0.06
N GLY A 33 18.08 8.27 -0.14
CA GLY A 33 19.10 7.22 -0.07
C GLY A 33 19.12 6.27 -1.27
N PHE A 34 18.37 6.56 -2.33
CA PHE A 34 18.35 5.74 -3.54
C PHE A 34 19.72 5.66 -4.23
N THR A 35 20.07 4.47 -4.67
CA THR A 35 21.19 4.24 -5.59
C THR A 35 20.70 3.37 -6.75
N PRO A 36 21.00 3.75 -8.01
CA PRO A 36 20.65 2.96 -9.19
C PRO A 36 21.11 1.50 -9.08
N GLY A 37 20.41 0.62 -9.75
CA GLY A 37 20.72 -0.81 -9.77
C GLY A 37 19.59 -1.61 -10.41
N GLU A 38 19.87 -2.89 -10.68
CA GLU A 38 18.90 -3.79 -11.29
C GLU A 38 17.68 -4.01 -10.39
N PRO A 39 16.47 -4.12 -10.97
CA PRO A 39 15.29 -4.52 -10.25
C PRO A 39 15.39 -5.96 -9.76
N VAL A 40 14.87 -6.24 -8.58
CA VAL A 40 14.95 -7.56 -7.94
C VAL A 40 13.57 -8.00 -7.47
N ALA A 41 13.15 -9.18 -7.87
CA ALA A 41 11.94 -9.83 -7.38
C ALA A 41 12.15 -10.36 -5.95
N ALA A 42 12.26 -9.44 -4.97
CA ALA A 42 12.56 -9.77 -3.58
C ALA A 42 11.32 -10.27 -2.81
N THR A 43 10.15 -9.82 -3.22
CA THR A 43 8.86 -10.21 -2.64
C THR A 43 7.93 -10.77 -3.72
N PRO A 44 6.86 -11.51 -3.34
CA PRO A 44 5.83 -11.93 -4.30
C PRO A 44 5.21 -10.75 -5.07
N ALA A 45 5.02 -9.61 -4.42
CA ALA A 45 4.51 -8.40 -5.07
C ALA A 45 5.49 -7.82 -6.10
N ASP A 46 6.79 -7.85 -5.82
CA ASP A 46 7.82 -7.44 -6.77
C ASP A 46 7.86 -8.37 -7.97
N ALA A 47 7.88 -9.69 -7.73
CA ALA A 47 7.85 -10.70 -8.78
C ALA A 47 6.60 -10.56 -9.67
N TRP A 48 5.45 -10.26 -9.06
CA TRP A 48 4.20 -10.03 -9.76
C TRP A 48 4.26 -8.80 -10.66
N ILE A 49 4.63 -7.62 -10.15
CA ILE A 49 4.58 -6.39 -10.96
C ILE A 49 5.62 -6.43 -12.10
N LEU A 50 6.79 -7.00 -11.86
CA LEU A 50 7.81 -7.20 -12.90
C LEU A 50 7.33 -8.18 -13.97
N SER A 51 6.63 -9.26 -13.59
CA SER A 51 6.02 -10.20 -14.54
C SER A 51 4.91 -9.54 -15.36
N ARG A 52 4.06 -8.75 -14.71
CA ARG A 52 2.99 -7.99 -15.39
C ARG A 52 3.55 -6.96 -16.38
N LEU A 53 4.65 -6.27 -16.01
CA LEU A 53 5.35 -5.35 -16.89
C LEU A 53 5.92 -6.07 -18.12
N ALA A 54 6.52 -7.25 -17.94
CA ALA A 54 7.03 -8.06 -19.06
C ALA A 54 5.90 -8.45 -20.04
N GLY A 55 4.77 -8.90 -19.50
CA GLY A 55 3.59 -9.20 -20.33
C GLY A 55 2.98 -7.96 -21.00
N LEU A 56 3.02 -6.80 -20.34
CA LEU A 56 2.56 -5.53 -20.92
C LEU A 56 3.45 -5.12 -22.12
N SER A 57 4.77 -5.15 -21.95
CA SER A 57 5.73 -4.81 -23.02
C SER A 57 5.47 -5.65 -24.28
N GLU A 58 5.27 -6.95 -24.12
CA GLU A 58 4.96 -7.86 -25.23
C GLU A 58 3.66 -7.47 -25.97
N ARG A 59 2.56 -7.26 -25.21
CA ARG A 59 1.26 -6.88 -25.80
C ARG A 59 1.31 -5.51 -26.47
N VAL A 60 1.97 -4.53 -25.84
CA VAL A 60 2.09 -3.17 -26.39
C VAL A 60 2.94 -3.18 -27.65
N THR A 61 4.10 -3.82 -27.65
CA THR A 61 4.99 -3.92 -28.82
C THR A 61 4.28 -4.61 -29.99
N GLN A 62 3.64 -5.74 -29.74
CA GLN A 62 2.84 -6.44 -30.75
C GLN A 62 1.66 -5.59 -31.22
N GLY A 63 0.88 -5.00 -30.31
CA GLY A 63 -0.28 -4.19 -30.64
C GLY A 63 0.06 -2.96 -31.50
N ILE A 64 1.20 -2.31 -31.25
CA ILE A 64 1.70 -1.22 -32.10
C ILE A 64 2.06 -1.73 -33.48
N SER A 65 2.75 -2.87 -33.61
CA SER A 65 3.14 -3.46 -34.90
C SER A 65 1.93 -3.88 -35.73
N GLU A 66 0.83 -4.27 -35.07
CA GLU A 66 -0.42 -4.67 -35.66
C GLU A 66 -1.44 -3.53 -35.84
N TYR A 67 -1.07 -2.29 -35.48
CA TYR A 67 -1.94 -1.11 -35.51
C TYR A 67 -3.19 -1.21 -34.60
N LYS A 68 -3.13 -1.99 -33.51
CA LYS A 68 -4.20 -2.19 -32.53
C LYS A 68 -4.17 -1.14 -31.40
N PHE A 69 -4.12 0.14 -31.77
CA PHE A 69 -3.91 1.23 -30.81
C PHE A 69 -4.96 1.31 -29.70
N GLY A 70 -6.20 0.87 -29.96
CA GLY A 70 -7.26 0.84 -28.93
C GLY A 70 -6.99 -0.18 -27.84
N GLU A 71 -6.47 -1.37 -28.19
CA GLU A 71 -6.07 -2.41 -27.25
C GLU A 71 -4.84 -1.96 -26.46
N VAL A 72 -3.84 -1.40 -27.16
CA VAL A 72 -2.62 -0.84 -26.54
C VAL A 72 -2.99 0.21 -25.47
N ALA A 73 -3.87 1.16 -25.81
CA ALA A 73 -4.30 2.20 -24.86
C ALA A 73 -5.02 1.60 -23.64
N SER A 74 -5.85 0.57 -23.83
CA SER A 74 -6.55 -0.13 -22.75
C SER A 74 -5.59 -0.91 -21.86
N ASP A 75 -4.62 -1.61 -22.42
CA ASP A 75 -3.61 -2.37 -21.68
C ASP A 75 -2.71 -1.45 -20.84
N LEU A 76 -2.23 -0.36 -21.43
CA LEU A 76 -1.43 0.66 -20.74
C LEU A 76 -2.20 1.30 -19.58
N HIS A 77 -3.47 1.64 -19.84
CA HIS A 77 -4.34 2.21 -18.78
C HIS A 77 -4.57 1.20 -17.66
N ALA A 78 -4.92 -0.05 -17.98
CA ALA A 78 -5.20 -1.08 -16.99
C ALA A 78 -3.97 -1.37 -16.12
N PHE A 79 -2.80 -1.55 -16.72
CA PHE A 79 -1.57 -1.78 -15.98
C PHE A 79 -1.23 -0.61 -15.06
N PHE A 80 -1.20 0.62 -15.61
CA PHE A 80 -0.76 1.78 -14.84
C PHE A 80 -1.75 2.12 -13.74
N TRP A 81 -3.04 2.13 -14.03
CA TRP A 81 -4.06 2.51 -13.05
C TRP A 81 -4.29 1.41 -12.03
N ASN A 82 -4.67 0.21 -12.49
CA ASN A 82 -5.12 -0.84 -11.58
C ASN A 82 -3.95 -1.60 -10.93
N GLU A 83 -2.92 -1.97 -11.72
CA GLU A 83 -1.86 -2.84 -11.20
C GLU A 83 -0.78 -2.02 -10.49
N PHE A 84 -0.20 -1.01 -11.14
CA PHE A 84 0.87 -0.21 -10.55
C PHE A 84 0.36 0.72 -9.45
N CYS A 85 -0.66 1.57 -9.74
CA CYS A 85 -1.11 2.57 -8.77
C CYS A 85 -1.96 2.00 -7.64
N ASP A 86 -2.95 1.14 -7.95
CA ASP A 86 -3.92 0.71 -6.95
C ASP A 86 -3.40 -0.45 -6.10
N TRP A 87 -2.42 -1.22 -6.61
CA TRP A 87 -1.88 -2.36 -5.89
C TRP A 87 -0.39 -2.24 -5.58
N TYR A 88 0.50 -2.12 -6.58
CA TYR A 88 1.92 -2.20 -6.31
C TYR A 88 2.44 -1.06 -5.44
N ILE A 89 1.97 0.17 -5.67
CA ILE A 89 2.28 1.31 -4.78
C ILE A 89 1.80 1.03 -3.35
N GLU A 90 0.63 0.44 -3.15
CA GLU A 90 0.15 0.09 -1.81
C GLU A 90 1.02 -0.99 -1.16
N PHE A 91 1.38 -2.05 -1.89
CA PHE A 91 2.30 -3.09 -1.42
C PHE A 91 3.66 -2.52 -1.02
N SER A 92 4.19 -1.56 -1.77
CA SER A 92 5.50 -0.97 -1.53
C SER A 92 5.59 -0.13 -0.25
N LYS A 93 4.48 0.39 0.26
CA LYS A 93 4.47 1.29 1.43
C LYS A 93 5.08 0.65 2.68
N ALA A 94 4.91 -0.65 2.87
CA ALA A 94 5.46 -1.35 4.03
C ALA A 94 7.00 -1.26 4.09
N SER A 95 7.67 -1.44 2.94
CA SER A 95 9.12 -1.35 2.81
C SER A 95 9.65 0.08 2.75
N LEU A 96 8.78 1.07 2.46
CA LEU A 96 9.17 2.48 2.36
C LEU A 96 8.98 3.25 3.67
N ARG A 97 8.27 2.71 4.65
CA ARG A 97 8.02 3.37 5.93
C ARG A 97 9.31 3.62 6.71
N GLU A 98 9.27 4.60 7.60
CA GLU A 98 10.37 4.89 8.53
C GLU A 98 10.68 3.66 9.41
N GLY A 99 11.96 3.31 9.52
CA GLY A 99 12.41 2.13 10.28
C GLY A 99 12.32 0.79 9.55
N ALA A 100 11.92 0.77 8.28
CA ALA A 100 11.99 -0.44 7.46
C ALA A 100 13.45 -0.86 7.22
N ASP A 101 13.66 -2.15 6.90
CA ASP A 101 14.98 -2.66 6.55
C ASP A 101 15.57 -1.88 5.35
N PRO A 102 16.79 -1.31 5.49
CA PRO A 102 17.39 -0.49 4.44
C PRO A 102 17.60 -1.23 3.12
N VAL A 103 17.87 -2.54 3.16
CA VAL A 103 18.06 -3.37 1.96
C VAL A 103 16.73 -3.55 1.24
N ALA A 104 15.67 -3.92 1.96
CA ALA A 104 14.34 -4.05 1.40
C ALA A 104 13.83 -2.71 0.85
N ARG A 105 14.07 -1.61 1.55
CA ARG A 105 13.74 -0.25 1.09
C ARG A 105 14.40 0.07 -0.24
N LEU A 106 15.72 -0.14 -0.36
CA LEU A 106 16.47 0.15 -1.58
C LEU A 106 15.98 -0.72 -2.75
N GLN A 107 15.71 -2.00 -2.53
CA GLN A 107 15.19 -2.90 -3.55
C GLN A 107 13.81 -2.46 -4.03
N THR A 108 12.92 -2.08 -3.11
CA THR A 108 11.59 -1.55 -3.45
C THR A 108 11.70 -0.24 -4.24
N GLN A 109 12.61 0.66 -3.86
CA GLN A 109 12.86 1.89 -4.62
C GLN A 109 13.33 1.59 -6.05
N ARG A 110 14.26 0.65 -6.23
CA ARG A 110 14.74 0.23 -7.56
C ARG A 110 13.62 -0.34 -8.42
N ASN A 111 12.79 -1.19 -7.85
CA ASN A 111 11.63 -1.76 -8.55
C ASN A 111 10.62 -0.67 -8.94
N LEU A 112 10.31 0.26 -8.05
CA LEU A 112 9.40 1.37 -8.34
C LEU A 112 9.91 2.26 -9.48
N VAL A 113 11.20 2.62 -9.44
CA VAL A 113 11.84 3.43 -10.49
C VAL A 113 11.84 2.67 -11.81
N PHE A 114 12.23 1.41 -11.81
CA PHE A 114 12.30 0.58 -13.02
C PHE A 114 10.92 0.39 -13.67
N VAL A 115 9.90 0.06 -12.88
CA VAL A 115 8.54 -0.13 -13.38
C VAL A 115 7.96 1.18 -13.90
N LEU A 116 8.17 2.29 -13.18
CA LEU A 116 7.69 3.61 -13.61
C LEU A 116 8.40 4.07 -14.89
N ASP A 117 9.72 3.99 -14.96
CA ASP A 117 10.51 4.32 -16.16
C ASP A 117 10.03 3.53 -17.38
N SER A 118 9.94 2.21 -17.24
CA SER A 118 9.46 1.34 -18.33
C SER A 118 8.03 1.66 -18.76
N ALA A 119 7.13 1.92 -17.79
CA ALA A 119 5.76 2.30 -18.10
C ALA A 119 5.66 3.66 -18.80
N LEU A 120 6.48 4.64 -18.43
CA LEU A 120 6.54 5.94 -19.10
C LEU A 120 7.03 5.79 -20.54
N ARG A 121 8.03 4.94 -20.80
CA ARG A 121 8.52 4.61 -22.17
C ARG A 121 7.42 3.99 -23.02
N LEU A 122 6.68 3.02 -22.48
CA LEU A 122 5.55 2.38 -23.16
C LEU A 122 4.38 3.34 -23.42
N LEU A 123 4.13 4.28 -22.49
CA LEU A 123 3.07 5.31 -22.63
C LEU A 123 3.45 6.44 -23.58
N HIS A 124 4.73 6.69 -23.82
CA HIS A 124 5.23 7.87 -24.51
C HIS A 124 4.62 8.06 -25.91
N PRO A 125 4.46 7.04 -26.76
CA PRO A 125 3.83 7.21 -28.07
C PRO A 125 2.41 7.77 -28.02
N ALA A 126 1.68 7.51 -26.93
CA ALA A 126 0.30 7.99 -26.74
C ALA A 126 0.21 9.31 -25.95
N MET A 127 1.17 9.58 -25.09
CA MET A 127 1.13 10.70 -24.14
C MET A 127 2.48 11.41 -23.99
N PRO A 128 3.09 11.93 -25.07
CA PRO A 128 4.50 12.35 -25.11
C PRO A 128 4.85 13.46 -24.11
N PHE A 129 3.98 14.44 -23.91
CA PHE A 129 4.31 15.60 -23.08
C PHE A 129 4.43 15.28 -21.59
N VAL A 130 3.47 14.55 -21.04
CA VAL A 130 3.47 14.23 -19.60
C VAL A 130 4.53 13.18 -19.26
N THR A 131 4.75 12.23 -20.15
CA THR A 131 5.76 11.18 -19.94
C THR A 131 7.17 11.72 -20.02
N GLU A 132 7.45 12.64 -20.95
CA GLU A 132 8.74 13.34 -21.04
C GLU A 132 9.03 14.12 -19.75
N ALA A 133 8.09 15.00 -19.35
CA ALA A 133 8.26 15.86 -18.18
C ALA A 133 8.46 15.08 -16.88
N LEU A 134 7.91 13.87 -16.78
CA LEU A 134 8.11 13.00 -15.62
C LEU A 134 9.38 12.18 -15.71
N TRP A 135 9.74 11.73 -16.91
CA TRP A 135 10.94 10.94 -17.17
C TRP A 135 12.21 11.73 -16.89
N GLU A 136 12.26 13.00 -17.28
CA GLU A 136 13.37 13.93 -16.98
C GLU A 136 13.67 14.05 -15.47
N GLN A 137 12.70 13.77 -14.62
CA GLN A 137 12.86 13.86 -13.15
C GLN A 137 13.28 12.53 -12.50
N LEU A 138 13.23 11.42 -13.26
CA LEU A 138 13.61 10.12 -12.73
C LEU A 138 15.14 9.97 -12.69
N PRO A 139 15.67 9.26 -11.70
CA PRO A 139 17.05 8.82 -11.75
C PRO A 139 17.18 7.72 -12.82
N HIS A 140 18.05 7.93 -13.79
CA HIS A 140 18.30 6.99 -14.87
C HIS A 140 19.34 5.95 -14.50
N ALA A 141 19.28 4.77 -15.14
CA ALA A 141 20.27 3.73 -14.98
C ALA A 141 21.64 4.18 -15.50
N GLU A 142 22.72 3.61 -14.96
CA GLU A 142 24.06 3.82 -15.50
C GLU A 142 24.11 3.39 -16.96
N GLY A 143 24.57 4.28 -17.84
CA GLY A 143 24.64 4.04 -19.28
C GLY A 143 23.42 4.50 -20.09
N GLU A 144 22.35 5.00 -19.46
CA GLU A 144 21.29 5.72 -20.16
C GLU A 144 21.83 7.10 -20.60
N ASN A 145 21.96 7.27 -21.92
CA ASN A 145 22.51 8.49 -22.52
C ASN A 145 21.49 9.21 -23.42
N ALA A 146 20.22 8.81 -23.37
CA ALA A 146 19.18 9.46 -24.16
C ALA A 146 18.95 10.90 -23.66
N GLU A 147 18.97 11.85 -24.59
CA GLU A 147 18.70 13.26 -24.29
C GLU A 147 17.21 13.54 -24.05
N ALA A 148 16.34 12.63 -24.47
CA ALA A 148 14.88 12.72 -24.35
C ALA A 148 14.27 11.30 -24.35
N LEU A 149 13.12 11.15 -23.72
CA LEU A 149 12.39 9.88 -23.68
C LEU A 149 12.05 9.37 -25.07
N MET A 150 11.78 10.28 -26.01
CA MET A 150 11.47 9.94 -27.39
C MET A 150 12.59 9.15 -28.12
N VAL A 151 13.83 9.29 -27.70
CA VAL A 151 15.00 8.60 -28.27
C VAL A 151 15.60 7.58 -27.30
N ALA A 152 14.99 7.38 -26.16
CA ALA A 152 15.38 6.38 -25.18
C ALA A 152 15.07 4.96 -25.65
N THR A 153 15.80 3.99 -25.14
CA THR A 153 15.63 2.58 -25.49
C THR A 153 14.23 2.07 -25.14
N TRP A 154 13.60 1.38 -26.10
CA TRP A 154 12.31 0.74 -25.86
C TRP A 154 12.44 -0.40 -24.85
N PRO A 155 11.44 -0.63 -23.96
CA PRO A 155 11.44 -1.77 -23.07
C PRO A 155 11.15 -3.07 -23.81
N GLU A 156 12.19 -3.66 -24.39
CA GLU A 156 12.06 -4.81 -25.30
C GLU A 156 11.52 -6.04 -24.55
N PRO A 157 10.51 -6.76 -25.14
CA PRO A 157 9.90 -7.94 -24.55
C PRO A 157 10.91 -9.02 -24.19
N GLU A 158 11.92 -9.24 -25.05
CA GLU A 158 12.98 -10.24 -24.85
C GLU A 158 13.80 -9.97 -23.60
N THR A 159 14.12 -8.70 -23.34
CA THR A 159 14.88 -8.28 -22.16
C THR A 159 14.06 -8.47 -20.88
N LEU A 160 12.76 -8.18 -20.94
CA LEU A 160 11.86 -8.28 -19.81
C LEU A 160 11.36 -9.71 -19.55
N ALA A 161 11.48 -10.62 -20.53
CA ALA A 161 11.00 -12.00 -20.42
C ALA A 161 11.56 -12.75 -19.18
N ARG A 162 12.75 -12.38 -18.73
CA ARG A 162 13.38 -12.93 -17.51
C ARG A 162 12.56 -12.74 -16.24
N PHE A 163 11.63 -11.79 -16.23
CA PHE A 163 10.77 -11.49 -15.07
C PHE A 163 9.44 -12.25 -15.08
N LYS A 164 9.11 -12.98 -16.15
CA LYS A 164 7.84 -13.73 -16.23
C LYS A 164 7.76 -14.75 -15.10
N ASN A 165 6.71 -14.64 -14.27
CA ASN A 165 6.46 -15.49 -13.10
C ASN A 165 4.96 -15.72 -12.90
N ALA A 166 4.44 -16.78 -13.55
CA ALA A 166 3.03 -17.12 -13.49
C ALA A 166 2.55 -17.55 -12.09
N GLU A 167 3.45 -18.01 -11.21
CA GLU A 167 3.11 -18.38 -9.84
C GLU A 167 2.86 -17.13 -9.01
N ALA A 168 3.76 -16.13 -9.08
CA ALA A 168 3.57 -14.84 -8.43
C ALA A 168 2.30 -14.13 -8.94
N GLU A 169 2.00 -14.21 -10.24
CA GLU A 169 0.77 -13.63 -10.79
C GLU A 169 -0.47 -14.26 -10.15
N ARG A 170 -0.55 -15.58 -10.10
CA ARG A 170 -1.68 -16.28 -9.47
C ARG A 170 -1.80 -15.97 -7.97
N ALA A 171 -0.68 -15.93 -7.25
CA ALA A 171 -0.68 -15.65 -5.81
C ALA A 171 -1.20 -14.24 -5.52
N ILE A 172 -0.71 -13.23 -6.23
CA ILE A 172 -1.13 -11.83 -6.01
C ILE A 172 -2.55 -11.57 -6.54
N GLU A 173 -2.98 -12.18 -7.64
CA GLU A 173 -4.38 -12.11 -8.10
C GLU A 173 -5.35 -12.65 -7.02
N LEU A 174 -4.97 -13.72 -6.34
CA LEU A 174 -5.74 -14.25 -5.22
C LEU A 174 -5.79 -13.26 -4.04
N VAL A 175 -4.65 -12.67 -3.66
CA VAL A 175 -4.59 -11.61 -2.63
C VAL A 175 -5.50 -10.44 -3.00
N CYS A 176 -5.38 -9.92 -4.22
CA CYS A 176 -6.22 -8.82 -4.72
C CYS A 176 -7.72 -9.19 -4.68
N GLY A 177 -8.06 -10.42 -5.01
CA GLY A 177 -9.43 -10.94 -4.94
C GLY A 177 -9.98 -10.95 -3.51
N VAL A 178 -9.22 -11.47 -2.55
CA VAL A 178 -9.60 -11.50 -1.13
C VAL A 178 -9.78 -10.08 -0.59
N VAL A 179 -8.80 -9.21 -0.80
CA VAL A 179 -8.83 -7.81 -0.35
C VAL A 179 -10.03 -7.07 -0.96
N SER A 180 -10.28 -7.24 -2.27
CA SER A 180 -11.41 -6.61 -2.95
C SER A 180 -12.76 -7.10 -2.41
N ALA A 181 -12.88 -8.39 -2.10
CA ALA A 181 -14.10 -8.95 -1.50
C ALA A 181 -14.35 -8.36 -0.10
N VAL A 182 -13.30 -8.23 0.72
CA VAL A 182 -13.39 -7.61 2.05
C VAL A 182 -13.81 -6.14 1.94
N ARG A 183 -13.16 -5.36 1.07
CA ARG A 183 -13.50 -3.95 0.83
C ARG A 183 -14.94 -3.76 0.36
N SER A 184 -15.37 -4.60 -0.58
CA SER A 184 -16.75 -4.58 -1.07
C SER A 184 -17.76 -4.92 0.02
N THR A 185 -17.44 -5.88 0.88
CA THR A 185 -18.25 -6.25 2.04
C THR A 185 -18.35 -5.12 3.05
N ARG A 186 -17.20 -4.49 3.40
CA ARG A 186 -17.17 -3.32 4.27
C ARG A 186 -18.03 -2.18 3.73
N ALA A 187 -17.89 -1.85 2.46
CA ALA A 187 -18.67 -0.81 1.81
C ALA A 187 -20.18 -1.11 1.82
N ARG A 188 -20.55 -2.35 1.52
CA ARG A 188 -21.96 -2.80 1.49
C ARG A 188 -22.66 -2.71 2.84
N TYR A 189 -21.93 -3.00 3.93
CA TYR A 189 -22.49 -3.02 5.29
C TYR A 189 -22.13 -1.77 6.09
N GLY A 190 -21.49 -0.75 5.50
CA GLY A 190 -21.10 0.47 6.17
C GLY A 190 -20.08 0.26 7.30
N ILE A 191 -19.25 -0.79 7.20
CA ILE A 191 -18.26 -1.14 8.21
C ILE A 191 -17.02 -0.24 8.04
N SER A 192 -16.64 0.43 9.12
CA SER A 192 -15.45 1.30 9.10
C SER A 192 -14.18 0.50 8.74
N PRO A 193 -13.25 1.09 7.94
CA PRO A 193 -11.94 0.48 7.70
C PRO A 193 -11.13 0.21 8.98
N LYS A 194 -11.41 0.93 10.07
CA LYS A 194 -10.76 0.77 11.37
C LYS A 194 -11.36 -0.34 12.24
N GLN A 195 -12.48 -0.90 11.84
CA GLN A 195 -13.13 -1.97 12.58
C GLN A 195 -12.52 -3.31 12.18
N GLU A 196 -12.08 -4.08 13.16
CA GLU A 196 -11.57 -5.43 12.95
C GLU A 196 -12.67 -6.37 12.46
N LEU A 197 -12.31 -7.27 11.54
CA LEU A 197 -13.20 -8.28 11.00
C LEU A 197 -12.50 -9.64 11.02
N ALA A 198 -13.13 -10.62 11.61
CA ALA A 198 -12.74 -12.02 11.42
C ALA A 198 -13.18 -12.50 10.04
N ILE A 199 -12.23 -12.95 9.23
CA ILE A 199 -12.48 -13.43 7.87
C ILE A 199 -12.28 -14.95 7.85
N THR A 200 -13.28 -15.69 7.39
CA THR A 200 -13.17 -17.11 7.14
C THR A 200 -13.18 -17.37 5.64
N VAL A 201 -12.08 -17.88 5.11
CA VAL A 201 -11.97 -18.27 3.71
C VAL A 201 -12.21 -19.77 3.58
N LYS A 202 -13.21 -20.16 2.78
CA LYS A 202 -13.49 -21.56 2.42
C LYS A 202 -13.05 -21.79 0.98
N ALA A 203 -11.96 -22.50 0.78
CA ALA A 203 -11.36 -22.76 -0.51
C ALA A 203 -10.66 -24.14 -0.53
N PRO A 204 -10.26 -24.66 -1.70
CA PRO A 204 -9.38 -25.82 -1.78
C PRO A 204 -8.06 -25.61 -1.02
N ALA A 205 -7.43 -26.70 -0.57
CA ALA A 205 -6.25 -26.63 0.29
C ALA A 205 -5.07 -25.83 -0.32
N GLU A 206 -4.87 -25.93 -1.62
CA GLU A 206 -3.85 -25.18 -2.37
C GLU A 206 -4.08 -23.66 -2.27
N VAL A 207 -5.32 -23.21 -2.44
CA VAL A 207 -5.71 -21.80 -2.33
C VAL A 207 -5.54 -21.30 -0.89
N VAL A 208 -5.90 -22.11 0.10
CA VAL A 208 -5.72 -21.79 1.52
C VAL A 208 -4.23 -21.66 1.85
N SER A 209 -3.37 -22.54 1.33
CA SER A 209 -1.91 -22.44 1.51
C SER A 209 -1.38 -21.11 0.99
N THR A 210 -1.73 -20.75 -0.25
CA THR A 210 -1.30 -19.48 -0.86
C THR A 210 -1.79 -18.27 -0.04
N ILE A 211 -3.03 -18.28 0.46
CA ILE A 211 -3.56 -17.20 1.30
C ILE A 211 -2.77 -17.08 2.60
N ASN A 212 -2.45 -18.20 3.24
CA ASN A 212 -1.68 -18.21 4.49
C ASN A 212 -0.25 -17.70 4.27
N GLU A 213 0.39 -18.07 3.18
CA GLU A 213 1.72 -17.57 2.81
C GLU A 213 1.74 -16.06 2.54
N GLN A 214 0.61 -15.50 2.09
CA GLN A 214 0.45 -14.08 1.80
C GLN A 214 -0.33 -13.33 2.89
N GLN A 215 -0.53 -13.91 4.06
CA GLN A 215 -1.34 -13.34 5.13
C GLN A 215 -0.88 -11.95 5.54
N GLU A 216 0.40 -11.74 5.72
CA GLU A 216 0.96 -10.43 6.10
C GLU A 216 0.62 -9.34 5.08
N LEU A 217 0.67 -9.67 3.80
CA LEU A 217 0.34 -8.75 2.71
C LEU A 217 -1.15 -8.39 2.73
N ILE A 218 -2.04 -9.37 2.93
CA ILE A 218 -3.48 -9.15 3.03
C ILE A 218 -3.79 -8.26 4.24
N VAL A 219 -3.19 -8.54 5.39
CA VAL A 219 -3.38 -7.79 6.63
C VAL A 219 -2.90 -6.34 6.48
N SER A 220 -1.73 -6.12 5.88
CA SER A 220 -1.18 -4.77 5.68
C SER A 220 -2.05 -3.88 4.80
N LEU A 221 -2.71 -4.45 3.79
CA LEU A 221 -3.56 -3.72 2.85
C LEU A 221 -4.95 -3.36 3.38
N GLU A 222 -5.49 -4.20 4.27
CA GLU A 222 -6.82 -3.99 4.84
C GLU A 222 -6.80 -3.15 6.12
N GLY A 223 -5.61 -2.80 6.64
CA GLY A 223 -5.50 -2.26 7.98
C GLY A 223 -6.03 -3.26 9.01
N LEU A 224 -6.08 -4.54 8.65
CA LEU A 224 -6.33 -5.63 9.55
C LEU A 224 -5.12 -5.70 10.48
N VAL A 225 -5.35 -5.55 11.75
CA VAL A 225 -4.31 -5.41 12.76
C VAL A 225 -3.45 -6.67 12.74
N ASP A 226 -2.14 -6.48 12.75
CA ASP A 226 -1.21 -7.51 13.24
C ASP A 226 -1.62 -7.82 14.69
N PHE A 227 -2.30 -8.95 14.88
CA PHE A 227 -2.82 -9.38 16.18
C PHE A 227 -1.74 -9.41 17.26
N GLU A 228 -0.51 -9.76 16.91
CA GLU A 228 0.63 -9.75 17.82
C GLU A 228 1.06 -8.33 18.21
N ALA A 229 1.15 -7.41 17.24
CA ALA A 229 1.48 -6.01 17.49
C ALA A 229 0.37 -5.29 18.26
N GLU A 230 -0.89 -5.54 17.95
CA GLU A 230 -2.03 -4.95 18.66
C GLU A 230 -2.18 -5.54 20.07
N ARG A 231 -1.98 -6.83 20.24
CA ARG A 231 -1.94 -7.47 21.55
C ARG A 231 -0.81 -6.91 22.40
N ALA A 232 0.36 -6.67 21.82
CA ALA A 232 1.47 -6.03 22.49
C ALA A 232 1.16 -4.57 22.86
N ARG A 233 0.49 -3.81 21.98
CA ARG A 233 0.04 -2.44 22.23
C ARG A 233 -0.98 -2.39 23.38
N LEU A 234 -2.03 -3.22 23.28
CA LEU A 234 -3.08 -3.31 24.30
C LEU A 234 -2.52 -3.79 25.64
N SER A 235 -1.55 -4.71 25.64
CA SER A 235 -0.87 -5.15 26.88
C SER A 235 -0.10 -4.02 27.56
N LYS A 236 0.61 -3.18 26.79
CA LYS A 236 1.28 -1.98 27.34
C LYS A 236 0.29 -0.95 27.85
N GLU A 237 -0.83 -0.77 27.17
CA GLU A 237 -1.90 0.14 27.59
C GLU A 237 -2.54 -0.36 28.89
N ARG A 238 -2.80 -1.67 29.00
CA ARG A 238 -3.28 -2.30 30.22
C ARG A 238 -2.34 -2.07 31.40
N GLU A 239 -1.04 -2.34 31.25
CA GLU A 239 -0.06 -2.11 32.31
C GLU A 239 -0.03 -0.64 32.79
N LYS A 240 -0.20 0.30 31.87
CA LYS A 240 -0.25 1.73 32.20
C LYS A 240 -1.50 2.05 33.01
N LEU A 241 -2.66 1.58 32.57
CA LEU A 241 -3.93 1.77 33.26
C LEU A 241 -3.92 1.11 34.65
N GLU A 242 -3.39 -0.12 34.78
CA GLU A 242 -3.22 -0.79 36.08
C GLU A 242 -2.38 0.03 37.07
N LYS A 243 -1.28 0.63 36.61
CA LYS A 243 -0.44 1.52 37.42
C LYS A 243 -1.17 2.79 37.83
N ASP A 244 -1.98 3.36 36.95
CA ASP A 244 -2.72 4.60 37.24
C ASP A 244 -3.91 4.33 38.16
N VAL A 245 -4.63 3.21 37.99
CA VAL A 245 -5.67 2.77 38.96
C VAL A 245 -5.05 2.52 40.35
N ALA A 246 -3.96 1.76 40.41
CA ALA A 246 -3.29 1.44 41.68
C ALA A 246 -2.77 2.69 42.41
N LYS A 247 -2.34 3.74 41.70
CA LYS A 247 -1.96 5.03 42.30
C LYS A 247 -3.17 5.75 42.90
N LEU A 248 -4.29 5.74 42.18
CA LEU A 248 -5.52 6.38 42.68
C LEU A 248 -6.12 5.60 43.86
N ASP A 249 -6.07 4.27 43.84
CA ASP A 249 -6.46 3.40 44.94
C ASP A 249 -5.67 3.72 46.21
N LYS A 250 -4.34 3.78 46.13
CA LYS A 250 -3.49 4.15 47.27
C LYS A 250 -3.80 5.54 47.79
N LYS A 251 -4.15 6.47 46.92
CA LYS A 251 -4.47 7.84 47.27
C LYS A 251 -5.84 7.93 47.96
N LEU A 252 -6.84 7.23 47.41
CA LEU A 252 -8.21 7.20 47.91
C LEU A 252 -8.38 6.33 49.18
N SER A 253 -7.50 5.34 49.38
CA SER A 253 -7.49 4.53 50.61
C SER A 253 -6.72 5.18 51.78
N ASN A 254 -6.04 6.31 51.56
CA ASN A 254 -5.29 6.99 52.60
C ASN A 254 -6.20 7.91 53.42
N PRO A 255 -6.48 7.60 54.72
CA PRO A 255 -7.35 8.42 55.56
C PRO A 255 -6.83 9.85 55.73
N GLY A 256 -5.50 10.02 55.78
CA GLY A 256 -4.88 11.34 55.90
C GLY A 256 -5.08 12.22 54.67
N TYR A 257 -5.24 11.62 53.49
CA TYR A 257 -5.57 12.33 52.26
C TYR A 257 -7.04 12.78 52.26
N LEU A 258 -7.95 11.88 52.61
CA LEU A 258 -9.40 12.15 52.61
C LEU A 258 -9.78 13.27 53.60
N VAL A 259 -9.04 13.41 54.70
CA VAL A 259 -9.27 14.47 55.69
C VAL A 259 -8.67 15.82 55.29
N LYS A 260 -7.54 15.82 54.59
CA LYS A 260 -6.80 17.04 54.22
C LYS A 260 -7.13 17.61 52.85
N ALA A 261 -7.62 16.82 51.94
CA ALA A 261 -7.94 17.25 50.57
C ALA A 261 -9.31 17.94 50.53
N LYS A 262 -9.45 18.92 49.63
CA LYS A 262 -10.74 19.56 49.38
C LYS A 262 -11.72 18.52 48.78
N PRO A 263 -13.00 18.53 49.18
CA PRO A 263 -14.00 17.56 48.69
C PRO A 263 -14.08 17.45 47.15
N GLU A 264 -13.97 18.58 46.47
CA GLU A 264 -13.97 18.64 45.00
C GLU A 264 -12.82 17.87 44.35
N ILE A 265 -11.64 17.83 45.00
CA ILE A 265 -10.47 17.10 44.51
C ILE A 265 -10.65 15.60 44.74
N VAL A 266 -11.23 15.20 45.85
CA VAL A 266 -11.53 13.82 46.18
C VAL A 266 -12.56 13.24 45.18
N GLU A 267 -13.62 14.00 44.88
CA GLU A 267 -14.63 13.58 43.91
C GLU A 267 -14.04 13.49 42.48
N LYS A 268 -13.16 14.39 42.10
CA LYS A 268 -12.45 14.35 40.85
C LYS A 268 -11.52 13.11 40.72
N ASP A 269 -10.84 12.76 41.80
CA ASP A 269 -9.98 11.58 41.85
C ASP A 269 -10.82 10.28 41.82
N LYS A 270 -11.98 10.23 42.47
CA LYS A 270 -12.93 9.11 42.36
C LYS A 270 -13.48 8.96 40.93
N ALA A 271 -13.86 10.05 40.29
CA ALA A 271 -14.35 10.03 38.90
C ALA A 271 -13.27 9.51 37.94
N LYS A 272 -12.01 9.96 38.10
CA LYS A 272 -10.89 9.45 37.32
C LYS A 272 -10.60 7.97 37.57
N HIS A 273 -10.69 7.54 38.84
CA HIS A 273 -10.52 6.14 39.19
C HIS A 273 -11.57 5.26 38.46
N ALA A 274 -12.84 5.66 38.51
CA ALA A 274 -13.93 4.96 37.84
C ALA A 274 -13.73 4.93 36.31
N GLU A 275 -13.27 6.05 35.72
CA GLU A 275 -12.95 6.12 34.29
C GLU A 275 -11.82 5.15 33.88
N PHE A 276 -10.73 5.14 34.67
CA PHE A 276 -9.58 4.27 34.35
C PHE A 276 -9.89 2.81 34.60
N ALA A 277 -10.69 2.48 35.62
CA ALA A 277 -11.15 1.14 35.91
C ALA A 277 -12.04 0.60 34.77
N ALA A 278 -12.98 1.41 34.27
CA ALA A 278 -13.81 1.06 33.13
C ALA A 278 -12.99 0.85 31.83
N LYS A 279 -11.99 1.71 31.58
CA LYS A 279 -11.06 1.55 30.44
C LYS A 279 -10.22 0.29 30.59
N LEU A 280 -9.76 -0.03 31.78
CA LEU A 280 -8.97 -1.24 32.05
C LEU A 280 -9.78 -2.51 31.74
N GLU A 281 -11.04 -2.55 32.13
CA GLU A 281 -11.96 -3.65 31.85
C GLU A 281 -12.18 -3.81 30.34
N LEU A 282 -12.40 -2.71 29.61
CA LEU A 282 -12.56 -2.70 28.18
C LEU A 282 -11.30 -3.23 27.45
N VAL A 283 -10.10 -2.76 27.84
CA VAL A 283 -8.83 -3.21 27.27
C VAL A 283 -8.57 -4.69 27.58
N ALA A 284 -8.91 -5.15 28.80
CA ALA A 284 -8.80 -6.56 29.17
C ALA A 284 -9.73 -7.45 28.31
N GLN A 285 -10.93 -6.98 28.03
CA GLN A 285 -11.89 -7.65 27.18
C GLN A 285 -11.39 -7.73 25.72
N GLN A 286 -10.85 -6.62 25.20
CA GLN A 286 -10.24 -6.59 23.86
C GLN A 286 -9.06 -7.56 23.72
N ILE A 287 -8.21 -7.69 24.75
CA ILE A 287 -7.09 -8.67 24.75
C ILE A 287 -7.61 -10.13 24.77
N ALA A 288 -8.74 -10.38 25.43
CA ALA A 288 -9.33 -11.70 25.50
C ALA A 288 -10.05 -12.12 24.20
N GLU A 289 -10.47 -11.16 23.38
CA GLU A 289 -11.11 -11.33 22.08
C GLU A 289 -10.11 -11.47 20.92
N LEU A 290 -8.82 -11.14 21.15
CA LEU A 290 -7.68 -11.30 20.24
C LEU A 290 -7.00 -12.66 20.41
#